data_e489e144ce425867eedb887003811816
#
_entry.id   e489e144ce425867eedb887003811816
#
_cell.length_a   1.000
_cell.length_b   1.000
_cell.length_c   1.000
_cell.angle_alpha   90.00
_cell.angle_beta   90.00
_cell.angle_gamma   90.00
#
_symmetry.space_group_name_H-M   'P 1'
#
loop_
_entity.id
_entity.type
_entity.pdbx_description
1 polymer ?
#
loop_
_entity_poly.entity_id
_entity_poly.type
_entity_poly.pdbx_seq_one_letter_code
_entity_poly.pdbx_strand_id
1 'polypeptide(L)'
;MAESELTLEQLGRKNLEMYQIKDGFRFGTDTVLLAWFTASFVKGRKPVKALELGANCGAASLLLIGRKGNVSVDSLELDHDAYEVLKKNIELNSLGDIMRAHEGDVRELPDDIRRSQYDLVFMNPPFFKTGTGPSSDSNKPGKLQGRFENNGGLEDFISAGASRLIPSSGIMCIVMTARRTDEVICLMEKYQVKPVAIMPVHPAYDKNAEMVLIAGRRTDKDPQLEIMPPLVLNDKDRMNDIYNKEHEDCFI
;
A
#
# COMPACT_ATOMS: atom_id res chain seq x y z
N MET A 1 0.22 -12.98 -20.83
CA MET A 1 0.00 -11.66 -21.50
C MET A 1 1.07 -11.39 -22.54
N ALA A 2 0.72 -10.81 -23.71
CA ALA A 2 1.71 -10.40 -24.72
C ALA A 2 2.48 -9.17 -24.22
N GLU A 3 3.79 -9.04 -24.56
CA GLU A 3 4.60 -7.88 -24.16
C GLU A 3 4.04 -6.53 -24.67
N SER A 4 3.29 -6.55 -25.78
CA SER A 4 2.61 -5.37 -26.32
C SER A 4 1.51 -4.79 -25.43
N GLU A 5 1.08 -5.52 -24.41
CA GLU A 5 0.04 -5.12 -23.44
C GLU A 5 0.63 -4.50 -22.16
N LEU A 6 1.95 -4.42 -22.06
CA LEU A 6 2.67 -3.86 -20.91
C LEU A 6 3.33 -2.52 -21.26
N THR A 7 3.46 -1.66 -20.25
CA THR A 7 4.32 -0.47 -20.29
C THR A 7 5.44 -0.61 -19.27
N LEU A 8 6.64 -0.16 -19.61
CA LEU A 8 7.78 -0.13 -18.69
C LEU A 8 7.90 1.27 -18.07
N GLU A 9 8.00 1.33 -16.76
CA GLU A 9 8.10 2.56 -15.97
C GLU A 9 9.37 2.56 -15.13
N GLN A 10 10.03 3.71 -15.05
CA GLN A 10 11.13 3.97 -14.13
C GLN A 10 10.57 4.44 -12.79
N LEU A 11 10.95 3.79 -11.69
CA LEU A 11 10.48 4.18 -10.35
C LEU A 11 11.29 5.30 -9.68
N GLY A 12 12.37 5.77 -10.35
CA GLY A 12 13.23 6.85 -9.84
C GLY A 12 14.01 6.51 -8.56
N ARG A 13 14.09 5.21 -8.20
CA ARG A 13 14.79 4.73 -7.00
C ARG A 13 15.63 3.51 -7.29
N LYS A 14 16.92 3.56 -6.95
CA LYS A 14 17.89 2.45 -7.13
C LYS A 14 17.81 1.80 -8.51
N ASN A 15 17.49 2.58 -9.54
CA ASN A 15 17.28 2.10 -10.91
C ASN A 15 16.20 1.00 -11.03
N LEU A 16 15.24 0.97 -10.10
CA LEU A 16 14.13 0.03 -10.18
C LEU A 16 13.19 0.41 -11.31
N GLU A 17 12.81 -0.60 -12.08
CA GLU A 17 11.87 -0.52 -13.18
C GLU A 17 10.68 -1.43 -12.93
N MET A 18 9.54 -1.13 -13.53
CA MET A 18 8.41 -2.04 -13.45
C MET A 18 7.56 -2.04 -14.72
N TYR A 19 7.06 -3.19 -15.07
CA TYR A 19 5.98 -3.33 -16.02
C TYR A 19 4.63 -3.06 -15.37
N GLN A 20 3.75 -2.42 -16.12
CA GLN A 20 2.34 -2.27 -15.78
C GLN A 20 1.46 -2.70 -16.94
N ILE A 21 0.26 -3.20 -16.65
CA ILE A 21 -0.75 -3.53 -17.64
C ILE A 21 -1.25 -2.23 -18.27
N LYS A 22 -1.14 -2.10 -19.61
CA LYS A 22 -1.39 -0.87 -20.34
C LYS A 22 -2.79 -0.30 -20.14
N ASP A 23 -3.81 -1.16 -20.14
CA ASP A 23 -5.22 -0.78 -19.95
C ASP A 23 -5.76 -1.22 -18.57
N GLY A 24 -4.87 -1.68 -17.67
CA GLY A 24 -5.18 -2.09 -16.30
C GLY A 24 -5.20 -0.93 -15.30
N PHE A 25 -5.31 -1.31 -14.02
CA PHE A 25 -5.12 -0.38 -12.92
C PHE A 25 -3.63 0.01 -12.83
N ARG A 26 -3.34 1.30 -12.98
CA ARG A 26 -1.99 1.84 -12.87
C ARG A 26 -1.79 2.46 -11.50
N PHE A 27 -0.58 2.30 -10.93
CA PHE A 27 -0.28 2.96 -9.66
C PHE A 27 -0.31 4.49 -9.82
N GLY A 28 -0.70 5.18 -8.78
CA GLY A 28 -0.81 6.62 -8.72
C GLY A 28 -0.07 7.22 -7.53
N THR A 29 -0.36 8.48 -7.26
CA THR A 29 0.18 9.22 -6.11
C THR A 29 -0.11 8.50 -4.79
N ASP A 30 -1.30 7.93 -4.63
CA ASP A 30 -1.71 7.13 -3.49
C ASP A 30 -0.72 6.01 -3.15
N THR A 31 -0.31 5.24 -4.16
CA THR A 31 0.66 4.15 -4.01
C THR A 31 2.05 4.64 -3.61
N VAL A 32 2.51 5.75 -4.22
CA VAL A 32 3.80 6.37 -3.88
C VAL A 32 3.80 6.88 -2.44
N LEU A 33 2.71 7.53 -2.03
CA LEU A 33 2.55 8.05 -0.68
C LEU A 33 2.43 6.93 0.36
N LEU A 34 1.72 5.84 0.04
CA LEU A 34 1.66 4.67 0.91
C LEU A 34 3.07 4.10 1.15
N ALA A 35 3.84 3.86 0.10
CA ALA A 35 5.20 3.31 0.24
C ALA A 35 6.12 4.24 1.04
N TRP A 36 6.02 5.55 0.81
CA TRP A 36 6.78 6.55 1.53
C TRP A 36 6.39 6.62 3.01
N PHE A 37 5.10 6.68 3.32
CA PHE A 37 4.58 6.69 4.69
C PHE A 37 4.94 5.40 5.43
N THR A 38 4.79 4.25 4.77
CA THR A 38 5.16 2.94 5.30
C THR A 38 6.65 2.86 5.63
N ALA A 39 7.51 3.42 4.77
CA ALA A 39 8.95 3.46 5.00
C ALA A 39 9.34 4.22 6.28
N SER A 40 8.55 5.20 6.73
CA SER A 40 8.81 5.96 7.96
C SER A 40 8.75 5.10 9.23
N PHE A 41 8.04 3.96 9.18
CA PHE A 41 7.93 3.00 10.28
C PHE A 41 9.03 1.92 10.26
N VAL A 42 9.84 1.86 9.20
CA VAL A 42 11.03 0.99 9.13
C VAL A 42 12.21 1.70 9.78
N LYS A 43 12.45 1.40 11.06
CA LYS A 43 13.51 2.05 11.86
C LYS A 43 14.73 1.18 12.02
N GLY A 44 15.90 1.83 11.99
CA GLY A 44 17.19 1.17 12.26
C GLY A 44 17.61 0.19 11.15
N ARG A 45 18.50 -0.75 11.52
CA ARG A 45 19.11 -1.71 10.58
C ARG A 45 18.61 -3.14 10.74
N LYS A 46 17.68 -3.40 11.65
CA LYS A 46 17.12 -4.75 11.83
C LYS A 46 16.31 -5.12 10.59
N PRO A 47 16.38 -6.39 10.14
CA PRO A 47 15.50 -6.89 9.08
C PRO A 47 14.02 -6.69 9.48
N VAL A 48 13.22 -6.25 8.53
CA VAL A 48 11.77 -6.05 8.65
C VAL A 48 11.08 -6.96 7.65
N LYS A 49 10.16 -7.80 8.12
CA LYS A 49 9.31 -8.62 7.26
C LYS A 49 7.98 -7.90 7.04
N ALA A 50 7.69 -7.56 5.80
CA ALA A 50 6.48 -6.84 5.41
C ALA A 50 5.53 -7.71 4.58
N LEU A 51 4.23 -7.38 4.64
CA LEU A 51 3.18 -7.94 3.79
C LEU A 51 2.43 -6.81 3.09
N GLU A 52 2.34 -6.87 1.77
CA GLU A 52 1.44 -6.04 0.97
C GLU A 52 0.19 -6.84 0.62
N LEU A 53 -1.00 -6.28 0.92
CA LEU A 53 -2.29 -6.85 0.54
C LEU A 53 -2.88 -6.07 -0.64
N GLY A 54 -3.21 -6.76 -1.74
CA GLY A 54 -3.68 -6.15 -2.99
C GLY A 54 -2.54 -5.45 -3.72
N ALA A 55 -1.46 -6.19 -4.00
CA ALA A 55 -0.22 -5.62 -4.50
C ALA A 55 -0.28 -5.13 -5.95
N ASN A 56 -1.29 -5.56 -6.72
CA ASN A 56 -1.34 -5.34 -8.16
C ASN A 56 0.00 -5.74 -8.82
N CYS A 57 0.59 -4.91 -9.64
CA CYS A 57 1.90 -5.15 -10.25
C CYS A 57 3.11 -4.93 -9.30
N GLY A 58 2.89 -4.67 -8.01
CA GLY A 58 3.95 -4.59 -6.99
C GLY A 58 4.58 -3.23 -6.78
N ALA A 59 3.95 -2.14 -7.22
CA ALA A 59 4.54 -0.80 -7.18
C ALA A 59 4.91 -0.34 -5.76
N ALA A 60 4.03 -0.51 -4.76
CA ALA A 60 4.32 -0.05 -3.40
C ALA A 60 5.41 -0.89 -2.74
N SER A 61 5.45 -2.20 -2.97
CA SER A 61 6.54 -3.09 -2.51
C SER A 61 7.89 -2.69 -3.11
N LEU A 62 7.97 -2.48 -4.42
CA LEU A 62 9.19 -2.03 -5.10
C LEU A 62 9.67 -0.68 -4.57
N LEU A 63 8.76 0.28 -4.42
CA LEU A 63 9.06 1.60 -3.86
C LEU A 63 9.52 1.52 -2.41
N LEU A 64 8.94 0.63 -1.59
CA LEU A 64 9.35 0.41 -0.20
C LEU A 64 10.77 -0.18 -0.13
N ILE A 65 11.06 -1.23 -0.92
CA ILE A 65 12.39 -1.86 -1.02
C ILE A 65 13.42 -0.84 -1.56
N GLY A 66 13.03 -0.02 -2.53
CA GLY A 66 13.89 1.05 -3.03
C GLY A 66 14.24 2.09 -1.97
N ARG A 67 13.36 2.33 -0.99
CA ARG A 67 13.57 3.27 0.13
C ARG A 67 14.36 2.65 1.28
N LYS A 68 14.14 1.37 1.57
CA LYS A 68 14.68 0.69 2.76
C LYS A 68 15.33 -0.63 2.34
N GLY A 69 16.64 -0.71 2.52
CA GLY A 69 17.42 -1.89 2.12
C GLY A 69 17.32 -3.09 3.07
N ASN A 70 16.64 -2.95 4.20
CA ASN A 70 16.49 -4.00 5.23
C ASN A 70 15.07 -4.56 5.30
N VAL A 71 14.27 -4.41 4.23
CA VAL A 71 12.89 -4.90 4.15
C VAL A 71 12.82 -6.08 3.20
N SER A 72 12.14 -7.14 3.62
CA SER A 72 11.64 -8.20 2.74
C SER A 72 10.12 -8.13 2.67
N VAL A 73 9.53 -8.39 1.49
CA VAL A 73 8.10 -8.21 1.26
C VAL A 73 7.48 -9.49 0.68
N ASP A 74 6.43 -9.98 1.32
CA ASP A 74 5.46 -10.89 0.72
C ASP A 74 4.32 -10.03 0.12
N SER A 75 4.02 -10.18 -1.18
CA SER A 75 3.04 -9.37 -1.90
C SER A 75 1.90 -10.27 -2.38
N LEU A 76 0.68 -10.05 -1.86
CA LEU A 76 -0.52 -10.80 -2.19
C LEU A 76 -1.35 -10.07 -3.24
N GLU A 77 -1.69 -10.77 -4.32
CA GLU A 77 -2.57 -10.25 -5.38
C GLU A 77 -3.59 -11.31 -5.81
N LEU A 78 -4.83 -10.87 -6.01
CA LEU A 78 -5.95 -11.73 -6.41
C LEU A 78 -6.06 -11.88 -7.93
N ASP A 79 -5.81 -10.79 -8.67
CA ASP A 79 -5.91 -10.79 -10.14
C ASP A 79 -4.73 -11.54 -10.74
N HIS A 80 -5.02 -12.61 -11.48
CA HIS A 80 -3.99 -13.47 -12.06
C HIS A 80 -3.04 -12.73 -13.02
N ASP A 81 -3.58 -11.83 -13.83
CA ASP A 81 -2.75 -11.08 -14.79
C ASP A 81 -1.82 -10.10 -14.08
N ALA A 82 -2.31 -9.41 -13.05
CA ALA A 82 -1.50 -8.53 -12.22
C ALA A 82 -0.45 -9.32 -11.42
N TYR A 83 -0.79 -10.49 -10.89
CA TYR A 83 0.14 -11.41 -10.22
C TYR A 83 1.27 -11.87 -11.16
N GLU A 84 0.98 -12.24 -12.40
CA GLU A 84 2.01 -12.62 -13.36
C GLU A 84 2.95 -11.44 -13.69
N VAL A 85 2.42 -10.22 -13.78
CA VAL A 85 3.25 -9.01 -13.95
C VAL A 85 4.07 -8.71 -12.70
N LEU A 86 3.51 -8.91 -11.50
CA LEU A 86 4.24 -8.78 -10.24
C LEU A 86 5.47 -9.72 -10.19
N LYS A 87 5.32 -10.98 -10.57
CA LYS A 87 6.47 -11.92 -10.68
C LYS A 87 7.51 -11.42 -11.68
N LYS A 88 7.06 -10.98 -12.84
CA LYS A 88 7.96 -10.43 -13.87
C LYS A 88 8.73 -9.21 -13.36
N ASN A 89 8.12 -8.38 -12.53
CA ASN A 89 8.77 -7.21 -11.91
C ASN A 89 9.79 -7.60 -10.84
N ILE A 90 9.55 -8.66 -10.09
CA ILE A 90 10.53 -9.23 -9.15
C ILE A 90 11.76 -9.73 -9.90
N GLU A 91 11.57 -10.47 -10.99
CA GLU A 91 12.65 -10.98 -11.85
C GLU A 91 13.43 -9.85 -12.52
N LEU A 92 12.73 -8.87 -13.12
CA LEU A 92 13.31 -7.69 -13.77
C LEU A 92 14.32 -6.96 -12.88
N ASN A 93 14.01 -6.85 -11.60
CA ASN A 93 14.83 -6.14 -10.62
C ASN A 93 15.75 -7.07 -9.80
N SER A 94 15.79 -8.38 -10.10
CA SER A 94 16.59 -9.36 -9.36
C SER A 94 16.31 -9.37 -7.84
N LEU A 95 15.04 -9.25 -7.44
CA LEU A 95 14.61 -9.12 -6.04
C LEU A 95 14.10 -10.44 -5.41
N GLY A 96 14.25 -11.58 -6.08
CA GLY A 96 13.68 -12.86 -5.62
C GLY A 96 14.09 -13.31 -4.21
N ASP A 97 15.21 -12.81 -3.69
CA ASP A 97 15.67 -13.11 -2.31
C ASP A 97 14.90 -12.33 -1.24
N ILE A 98 14.32 -11.18 -1.59
CA ILE A 98 13.69 -10.24 -0.63
C ILE A 98 12.25 -9.88 -0.98
N MET A 99 11.73 -10.29 -2.13
CA MET A 99 10.35 -10.04 -2.53
C MET A 99 9.74 -11.33 -3.10
N ARG A 100 8.54 -11.68 -2.63
CA ARG A 100 7.79 -12.86 -3.09
C ARG A 100 6.39 -12.49 -3.48
N ALA A 101 5.94 -12.97 -4.62
CA ALA A 101 4.56 -12.85 -5.07
C ALA A 101 3.73 -14.06 -4.61
N HIS A 102 2.52 -13.80 -4.15
CA HIS A 102 1.52 -14.79 -3.78
C HIS A 102 0.22 -14.47 -4.52
N GLU A 103 -0.33 -15.45 -5.23
CA GLU A 103 -1.67 -15.35 -5.81
C GLU A 103 -2.70 -15.80 -4.77
N GLY A 104 -3.71 -14.96 -4.50
CA GLY A 104 -4.74 -15.33 -3.54
C GLY A 104 -5.64 -14.20 -3.09
N ASP A 105 -6.66 -14.59 -2.34
CA ASP A 105 -7.71 -13.70 -1.82
C ASP A 105 -7.38 -13.30 -0.36
N VAL A 106 -7.59 -12.03 -0.01
CA VAL A 106 -7.44 -11.55 1.37
C VAL A 106 -8.40 -12.24 2.34
N ARG A 107 -9.53 -12.76 1.84
CA ARG A 107 -10.53 -13.51 2.62
C ARG A 107 -10.10 -14.96 2.91
N GLU A 108 -9.19 -15.49 2.09
CA GLU A 108 -8.64 -16.85 2.23
C GLU A 108 -7.14 -16.83 1.95
N LEU A 109 -6.37 -16.36 2.93
CA LEU A 109 -4.91 -16.19 2.78
C LEU A 109 -4.21 -17.50 2.41
N PRO A 110 -3.26 -17.48 1.44
CA PRO A 110 -2.41 -18.62 1.14
C PRO A 110 -1.65 -19.12 2.37
N ASP A 111 -1.37 -20.41 2.40
CA ASP A 111 -0.73 -21.09 3.53
C ASP A 111 0.57 -20.44 4.01
N ASP A 112 1.42 -20.01 3.09
CA ASP A 112 2.70 -19.37 3.42
C ASP A 112 2.50 -18.04 4.17
N ILE A 113 1.52 -17.23 3.74
CA ILE A 113 1.15 -15.99 4.43
C ILE A 113 0.47 -16.33 5.75
N ARG A 114 -0.44 -17.31 5.76
CA ARG A 114 -1.21 -17.69 6.95
C ARG A 114 -0.33 -18.20 8.09
N ARG A 115 0.79 -18.87 7.79
CA ARG A 115 1.78 -19.37 8.76
C ARG A 115 2.84 -18.34 9.16
N SER A 116 2.89 -17.20 8.49
CA SER A 116 3.84 -16.13 8.74
C SER A 116 3.27 -15.03 9.64
N GLN A 117 4.16 -14.32 10.32
CA GLN A 117 3.87 -13.06 10.99
C GLN A 117 4.77 -11.96 10.43
N TYR A 118 4.28 -10.73 10.46
CA TYR A 118 4.92 -9.59 9.84
C TYR A 118 5.09 -8.43 10.82
N ASP A 119 6.22 -7.76 10.73
CA ASP A 119 6.49 -6.51 11.44
C ASP A 119 5.62 -5.38 10.88
N LEU A 120 5.33 -5.46 9.58
CA LEU A 120 4.68 -4.41 8.82
C LEU A 120 3.67 -5.01 7.85
N VAL A 121 2.44 -4.50 7.84
CA VAL A 121 1.43 -4.79 6.82
C VAL A 121 1.00 -3.47 6.20
N PHE A 122 0.95 -3.40 4.87
CA PHE A 122 0.51 -2.19 4.19
C PHE A 122 -0.42 -2.53 3.02
N MET A 123 -1.33 -1.59 2.72
CA MET A 123 -2.37 -1.82 1.73
C MET A 123 -2.93 -0.53 1.16
N ASN A 124 -3.31 -0.62 -0.12
CA ASN A 124 -4.10 0.37 -0.85
C ASN A 124 -5.42 -0.29 -1.27
N PRO A 125 -6.36 -0.52 -0.33
CA PRO A 125 -7.57 -1.25 -0.63
C PRO A 125 -8.50 -0.46 -1.55
N PRO A 126 -9.51 -1.11 -2.19
CA PRO A 126 -10.46 -0.43 -3.05
C PRO A 126 -11.15 0.75 -2.34
N PHE A 127 -11.18 1.93 -2.98
CA PHE A 127 -11.67 3.16 -2.36
C PHE A 127 -13.18 3.25 -2.27
N PHE A 128 -13.90 2.54 -3.15
CA PHE A 128 -15.35 2.69 -3.30
C PHE A 128 -16.08 1.40 -2.99
N LYS A 129 -17.15 1.52 -2.20
CA LYS A 129 -18.12 0.45 -2.04
C LYS A 129 -18.81 0.19 -3.38
N THR A 130 -19.15 -1.06 -3.64
CA THR A 130 -19.87 -1.45 -4.87
C THR A 130 -21.12 -0.56 -5.05
N GLY A 131 -21.21 0.11 -6.19
CA GLY A 131 -22.33 1.00 -6.52
C GLY A 131 -22.26 2.44 -5.98
N THR A 132 -21.18 2.86 -5.30
CA THR A 132 -21.08 4.21 -4.70
C THR A 132 -20.02 5.13 -5.32
N GLY A 133 -19.22 4.66 -6.28
CA GLY A 133 -18.17 5.44 -6.94
C GLY A 133 -18.72 6.40 -8.01
N PRO A 134 -17.91 7.41 -8.44
CA PRO A 134 -18.30 8.24 -9.56
C PRO A 134 -18.57 7.37 -10.78
N SER A 135 -19.71 7.58 -11.43
CA SER A 135 -20.06 6.96 -12.71
C SER A 135 -19.21 7.57 -13.83
N SER A 136 -17.90 7.30 -13.82
CA SER A 136 -17.00 7.78 -14.85
C SER A 136 -16.78 6.69 -15.88
N ASP A 137 -17.27 6.97 -17.08
CA ASP A 137 -16.98 6.29 -18.33
C ASP A 137 -16.98 4.74 -18.30
N SER A 138 -18.14 4.19 -18.62
CA SER A 138 -18.45 2.79 -18.87
C SER A 138 -17.62 2.12 -19.97
N ASN A 139 -16.59 2.79 -20.51
CA ASN A 139 -15.85 2.34 -21.68
C ASN A 139 -14.47 1.69 -21.37
N LYS A 140 -14.07 1.52 -20.09
CA LYS A 140 -12.81 0.86 -19.75
C LYS A 140 -12.98 -0.08 -18.55
N PRO A 141 -13.37 -1.34 -18.75
CA PRO A 141 -13.67 -2.30 -17.69
C PRO A 141 -12.51 -2.53 -16.70
N GLY A 142 -11.28 -2.57 -17.15
CA GLY A 142 -10.11 -2.89 -16.33
C GLY A 142 -9.75 -1.83 -15.28
N LYS A 143 -10.02 -0.54 -15.53
CA LYS A 143 -9.75 0.54 -14.58
C LYS A 143 -10.75 0.61 -13.41
N LEU A 144 -11.91 0.00 -13.56
CA LEU A 144 -12.99 0.04 -12.58
C LEU A 144 -12.85 -1.08 -11.55
N GLN A 145 -12.37 -2.28 -11.93
CA GLN A 145 -12.33 -3.45 -11.07
C GLN A 145 -11.46 -3.24 -9.81
N GLY A 146 -10.29 -2.59 -9.94
CA GLY A 146 -9.40 -2.34 -8.79
C GLY A 146 -9.88 -1.24 -7.82
N ARG A 147 -10.97 -0.53 -8.12
CA ARG A 147 -11.49 0.57 -7.27
C ARG A 147 -12.73 0.21 -6.48
N PHE A 148 -13.38 -0.92 -6.78
CA PHE A 148 -14.61 -1.36 -6.13
C PHE A 148 -14.41 -2.63 -5.30
N GLU A 149 -15.11 -2.72 -4.19
CA GLU A 149 -15.04 -3.83 -3.23
C GLU A 149 -15.67 -5.14 -3.74
N ASN A 150 -15.63 -5.42 -5.05
CA ASN A 150 -16.18 -6.65 -5.62
C ASN A 150 -15.37 -7.90 -5.21
N ASN A 151 -14.10 -7.72 -4.90
CA ASN A 151 -13.12 -8.78 -4.61
C ASN A 151 -12.56 -8.70 -3.18
N GLY A 152 -13.35 -8.25 -2.23
CA GLY A 152 -12.99 -8.02 -0.85
C GLY A 152 -13.15 -6.55 -0.47
N GLY A 153 -13.81 -6.28 0.65
CA GLY A 153 -14.04 -4.94 1.19
C GLY A 153 -12.92 -4.48 2.12
N LEU A 154 -12.96 -3.21 2.51
CA LEU A 154 -12.01 -2.62 3.48
C LEU A 154 -11.88 -3.47 4.75
N GLU A 155 -12.98 -4.04 5.24
CA GLU A 155 -12.99 -4.91 6.43
C GLU A 155 -12.18 -6.19 6.21
N ASP A 156 -12.30 -6.83 5.05
CA ASP A 156 -11.55 -8.05 4.73
C ASP A 156 -10.05 -7.78 4.73
N PHE A 157 -9.63 -6.67 4.13
CA PHE A 157 -8.23 -6.24 4.09
C PHE A 157 -7.67 -5.96 5.51
N ILE A 158 -8.40 -5.20 6.33
CA ILE A 158 -7.97 -4.87 7.69
C ILE A 158 -7.94 -6.13 8.58
N SER A 159 -8.94 -7.00 8.48
CA SER A 159 -9.01 -8.26 9.22
C SER A 159 -7.85 -9.17 8.86
N ALA A 160 -7.62 -9.39 7.55
CA ALA A 160 -6.50 -10.19 7.06
C ALA A 160 -5.16 -9.65 7.57
N GLY A 161 -4.91 -8.35 7.37
CA GLY A 161 -3.68 -7.69 7.81
C GLY A 161 -3.48 -7.78 9.32
N ALA A 162 -4.50 -7.46 10.10
CA ALA A 162 -4.44 -7.53 11.57
C ALA A 162 -4.09 -8.94 12.07
N SER A 163 -4.65 -9.97 11.43
CA SER A 163 -4.38 -11.37 11.80
C SER A 163 -2.93 -11.78 11.59
N ARG A 164 -2.19 -11.09 10.72
CA ARG A 164 -0.81 -11.42 10.34
C ARG A 164 0.24 -10.55 11.02
N LEU A 165 -0.13 -9.44 11.63
CA LEU A 165 0.79 -8.59 12.38
C LEU A 165 1.34 -9.29 13.63
N ILE A 166 2.63 -9.09 13.89
CA ILE A 166 3.26 -9.51 15.17
C ILE A 166 2.53 -8.81 16.33
N PRO A 167 2.05 -9.56 17.33
CA PRO A 167 1.41 -8.96 18.51
C PRO A 167 2.33 -7.95 19.20
N SER A 168 1.74 -6.88 19.73
CA SER A 168 2.39 -5.81 20.51
C SER A 168 3.36 -4.90 19.79
N SER A 169 3.79 -5.23 18.54
CA SER A 169 4.78 -4.43 17.81
C SER A 169 4.45 -4.17 16.35
N GLY A 170 3.69 -5.06 15.71
CA GLY A 170 3.39 -4.97 14.28
C GLY A 170 2.63 -3.69 13.92
N ILE A 171 2.99 -3.09 12.80
CA ILE A 171 2.40 -1.85 12.28
C ILE A 171 1.61 -2.14 11.01
N MET A 172 0.41 -1.59 10.92
CA MET A 172 -0.42 -1.55 9.72
C MET A 172 -0.39 -0.15 9.12
N CYS A 173 -0.15 -0.02 7.82
CA CYS A 173 -0.23 1.24 7.09
C CYS A 173 -1.28 1.14 5.97
N ILE A 174 -2.17 2.13 5.91
CA ILE A 174 -3.28 2.17 4.93
C ILE A 174 -3.31 3.55 4.28
N VAL A 175 -3.49 3.59 2.96
CA VAL A 175 -3.97 4.77 2.26
C VAL A 175 -5.45 4.59 1.92
N MET A 176 -6.26 5.62 2.15
CA MET A 176 -7.70 5.58 1.88
C MET A 176 -8.23 6.97 1.51
N THR A 177 -9.40 7.02 0.87
CA THR A 177 -10.11 8.29 0.71
C THR A 177 -10.46 8.89 2.08
N ALA A 178 -10.25 10.19 2.25
CA ALA A 178 -10.47 10.89 3.52
C ALA A 178 -11.91 10.73 4.05
N ARG A 179 -12.88 10.51 3.17
CA ARG A 179 -14.30 10.29 3.53
C ARG A 179 -14.57 9.00 4.30
N ARG A 180 -13.63 8.04 4.27
CA ARG A 180 -13.74 6.74 4.95
C ARG A 180 -12.79 6.64 6.16
N THR A 181 -12.26 7.75 6.65
CA THR A 181 -11.33 7.76 7.79
C THR A 181 -11.94 7.14 9.03
N ASP A 182 -13.17 7.49 9.36
CA ASP A 182 -13.94 6.95 10.48
C ASP A 182 -14.12 5.43 10.37
N GLU A 183 -14.47 4.94 9.19
CA GLU A 183 -14.62 3.51 8.92
C GLU A 183 -13.28 2.75 9.12
N VAL A 184 -12.17 3.29 8.61
CA VAL A 184 -10.83 2.70 8.82
C VAL A 184 -10.52 2.60 10.31
N ILE A 185 -10.71 3.70 11.07
CA ILE A 185 -10.43 3.73 12.51
C ILE A 185 -11.28 2.70 13.26
N CYS A 186 -12.58 2.67 13.01
CA CYS A 186 -13.50 1.71 13.65
C CYS A 186 -13.11 0.25 13.36
N LEU A 187 -12.73 -0.05 12.10
CA LEU A 187 -12.30 -1.40 11.72
C LEU A 187 -10.95 -1.76 12.33
N MET A 188 -9.98 -0.84 12.33
CA MET A 188 -8.71 -1.07 13.01
C MET A 188 -8.93 -1.41 14.50
N GLU A 189 -9.72 -0.62 15.22
CA GLU A 189 -10.07 -0.86 16.62
C GLU A 189 -10.75 -2.22 16.82
N LYS A 190 -11.71 -2.57 15.96
CA LYS A 190 -12.40 -3.87 15.98
C LYS A 190 -11.42 -5.04 15.93
N TYR A 191 -10.34 -4.91 15.15
CA TYR A 191 -9.32 -5.96 14.96
C TYR A 191 -8.05 -5.74 15.80
N GLN A 192 -8.15 -4.97 16.89
CA GLN A 192 -7.06 -4.74 17.87
C GLN A 192 -5.81 -4.09 17.25
N VAL A 193 -6.00 -3.28 16.23
CA VAL A 193 -4.96 -2.43 15.65
C VAL A 193 -5.27 -0.99 16.08
N LYS A 194 -4.54 -0.48 17.05
CA LYS A 194 -4.74 0.86 17.61
C LYS A 194 -4.13 1.91 16.67
N PRO A 195 -4.90 2.90 16.16
CA PRO A 195 -4.33 3.99 15.39
C PRO A 195 -3.23 4.73 16.17
N VAL A 196 -2.09 4.98 15.52
CA VAL A 196 -0.93 5.68 16.13
C VAL A 196 -0.53 6.92 15.34
N ALA A 197 -0.88 7.00 14.05
CA ALA A 197 -0.61 8.18 13.24
C ALA A 197 -1.67 8.34 12.16
N ILE A 198 -2.08 9.58 11.91
CA ILE A 198 -2.97 9.97 10.81
C ILE A 198 -2.37 11.18 10.11
N MET A 199 -2.19 11.09 8.79
CA MET A 199 -1.72 12.18 7.94
C MET A 199 -2.76 12.49 6.87
N PRO A 200 -3.45 13.64 6.95
CA PRO A 200 -4.33 14.10 5.89
C PRO A 200 -3.54 14.49 4.63
N VAL A 201 -4.07 14.17 3.45
CA VAL A 201 -3.47 14.52 2.16
C VAL A 201 -4.43 15.44 1.40
N HIS A 202 -3.99 16.65 1.17
CA HIS A 202 -4.76 17.71 0.52
C HIS A 202 -4.27 17.94 -0.91
N PRO A 203 -5.16 18.14 -1.90
CA PRO A 203 -4.74 18.51 -3.25
C PRO A 203 -4.09 19.90 -3.28
N ALA A 204 -4.56 20.83 -2.45
CA ALA A 204 -4.04 22.19 -2.29
C ALA A 204 -4.32 22.69 -0.87
N TYR A 205 -3.62 23.78 -0.45
CA TYR A 205 -3.75 24.37 0.88
C TYR A 205 -5.18 24.85 1.23
N ASP A 206 -5.96 25.23 0.23
CA ASP A 206 -7.34 25.73 0.36
C ASP A 206 -8.40 24.64 0.12
N LYS A 207 -8.00 23.39 -0.10
CA LYS A 207 -8.91 22.26 -0.37
C LYS A 207 -8.97 21.31 0.80
N ASN A 208 -10.10 20.65 0.97
CA ASN A 208 -10.23 19.58 1.95
C ASN A 208 -9.33 18.40 1.58
N ALA A 209 -8.96 17.61 2.57
CA ALA A 209 -8.24 16.35 2.33
C ALA A 209 -9.07 15.42 1.44
N GLU A 210 -8.44 14.85 0.42
CA GLU A 210 -9.04 13.83 -0.46
C GLU A 210 -8.61 12.42 -0.06
N MET A 211 -7.41 12.29 0.48
CA MET A 211 -6.87 11.03 0.98
C MET A 211 -6.38 11.18 2.41
N VAL A 212 -6.19 10.06 3.07
CA VAL A 212 -5.58 9.93 4.38
C VAL A 212 -4.62 8.74 4.40
N LEU A 213 -3.48 8.94 5.05
CA LEU A 213 -2.55 7.88 5.39
C LEU A 213 -2.73 7.58 6.87
N ILE A 214 -2.98 6.33 7.22
CA ILE A 214 -3.22 5.92 8.60
C ILE A 214 -2.27 4.80 8.97
N ALA A 215 -1.59 4.94 10.10
CA ALA A 215 -0.86 3.85 10.70
C ALA A 215 -1.50 3.42 12.02
N GLY A 216 -1.54 2.12 12.24
CA GLY A 216 -1.99 1.54 13.50
C GLY A 216 -1.04 0.45 13.99
N ARG A 217 -0.99 0.26 15.30
CA ARG A 217 -0.17 -0.76 15.95
C ARG A 217 -1.04 -1.88 16.48
N ARG A 218 -0.66 -3.12 16.21
CA ARG A 218 -1.30 -4.25 16.86
C ARG A 218 -0.86 -4.31 18.33
N THR A 219 -1.72 -3.88 19.24
CA THR A 219 -1.44 -3.83 20.67
C THR A 219 -2.73 -3.81 21.49
N ASP A 220 -2.67 -4.33 22.70
CA ASP A 220 -3.69 -4.21 23.74
C ASP A 220 -3.53 -2.96 24.62
N LYS A 221 -2.42 -2.24 24.44
CA LYS A 221 -2.18 -0.96 25.13
C LYS A 221 -2.96 0.15 24.43
N ASP A 222 -3.06 1.28 25.06
CA ASP A 222 -3.67 2.50 24.52
C ASP A 222 -2.54 3.47 24.11
N PRO A 223 -2.03 3.38 22.86
CA PRO A 223 -0.96 4.26 22.39
C PRO A 223 -1.50 5.67 22.13
N GLN A 224 -0.65 6.66 22.24
CA GLN A 224 -0.99 8.02 21.81
C GLN A 224 -1.17 8.05 20.30
N LEU A 225 -2.30 8.62 19.83
CA LEU A 225 -2.55 8.91 18.44
C LEU A 225 -1.95 10.27 18.08
N GLU A 226 -1.13 10.32 17.05
CA GLU A 226 -0.59 11.55 16.47
C GLU A 226 -1.35 11.95 15.20
N ILE A 227 -1.89 13.15 15.16
CA ILE A 227 -2.39 13.78 13.95
C ILE A 227 -1.24 14.57 13.34
N MET A 228 -0.66 14.02 12.29
CA MET A 228 0.52 14.59 11.63
C MET A 228 0.17 15.85 10.82
N PRO A 229 1.13 16.75 10.58
CA PRO A 229 0.92 17.86 9.66
C PRO A 229 0.40 17.38 8.30
N PRO A 230 -0.50 18.12 7.65
CA PRO A 230 -1.07 17.71 6.37
C PRO A 230 -0.01 17.67 5.28
N LEU A 231 -0.11 16.68 4.40
CA LEU A 231 0.62 16.66 3.15
C LEU A 231 -0.18 17.36 2.07
N VAL A 232 0.44 18.30 1.34
CA VAL A 232 -0.24 19.10 0.30
C VAL A 232 0.38 18.76 -1.06
N LEU A 233 -0.44 18.22 -1.98
CA LEU A 233 0.04 17.68 -3.25
C LEU A 233 0.57 18.76 -4.22
N ASN A 234 0.09 19.99 -4.13
CA ASN A 234 0.59 21.10 -4.95
C ASN A 234 1.84 21.78 -4.35
N ASP A 235 2.33 21.35 -3.19
CA ASP A 235 3.63 21.72 -2.66
C ASP A 235 4.72 20.95 -3.43
N LYS A 236 5.24 21.58 -4.48
CA LYS A 236 6.17 20.95 -5.41
C LYS A 236 7.47 20.51 -4.75
N ASP A 237 7.98 21.31 -3.82
CA ASP A 237 9.25 21.02 -3.14
C ASP A 237 9.08 19.77 -2.27
N ARG A 238 8.01 19.72 -1.49
CA ARG A 238 7.68 18.57 -0.66
C ARG A 238 7.42 17.32 -1.48
N MET A 239 6.67 17.44 -2.57
CA MET A 239 6.38 16.30 -3.43
C MET A 239 7.63 15.81 -4.18
N ASN A 240 8.53 16.71 -4.59
CA ASN A 240 9.81 16.32 -5.18
C ASN A 240 10.65 15.52 -4.19
N ASP A 241 10.72 15.91 -2.92
CA ASP A 241 11.41 15.14 -1.88
C ASP A 241 10.85 13.72 -1.73
N ILE A 242 9.53 13.57 -1.83
CA ILE A 242 8.87 12.27 -1.76
C ILE A 242 9.14 11.42 -3.01
N TYR A 243 9.11 12.02 -4.20
CA TYR A 243 9.29 11.30 -5.46
C TYR A 243 10.75 11.06 -5.82
N ASN A 244 11.64 12.04 -5.64
CA ASN A 244 12.98 12.02 -6.20
C ASN A 244 14.06 11.44 -5.27
N LYS A 245 13.88 11.35 -4.04
CA LYS A 245 14.49 10.68 -3.22
C LYS A 245 15.76 10.32 -2.83
N GLU A 246 16.64 11.16 -2.85
CA GLU A 246 17.96 11.04 -2.23
C GLU A 246 17.91 11.30 -0.72
N HIS A 247 16.86 11.92 -0.23
CA HIS A 247 16.65 12.14 1.20
C HIS A 247 15.85 10.99 1.78
N GLU A 248 16.57 10.08 2.40
CA GLU A 248 15.98 9.11 3.30
C GLU A 248 15.60 9.85 4.57
N ASP A 249 14.40 9.65 5.02
CA ASP A 249 14.02 9.99 6.35
C ASP A 249 13.66 11.38 6.69
N CYS A 250 12.47 11.73 6.37
CA CYS A 250 11.98 12.93 6.98
C CYS A 250 10.71 12.69 7.75
N PHE A 251 10.65 11.67 8.61
CA PHE A 251 9.60 11.64 9.59
C PHE A 251 10.05 10.98 10.85
N ILE A 252 10.07 11.77 11.83
CA ILE A 252 10.27 11.71 13.27
C ILE A 252 11.61 12.19 13.69
#